data_b64ddacc2fa2ba9001b0e70d348d9c6c
#
_entry.id   b64ddacc2fa2ba9001b0e70d348d9c6c
#
_cell.length_a   1.000
_cell.length_b   1.000
_cell.length_c   1.000
_cell.angle_alpha   90.00
_cell.angle_beta   90.00
_cell.angle_gamma   90.00
#
_symmetry.space_group_name_H-M   'P 1'
#
loop_
_entity.id
_entity.type
_entity.pdbx_description
1 polymer ?
#
loop_
_entity_poly.entity_id
_entity_poly.type
_entity_poly.pdbx_seq_one_letter_code
_entity_poly.pdbx_strand_id
1 'polypeptide(L)' 'MRLENFFSYYKNELKARQEVIKDAIANGVKDWDTYRYMIGRYNGLKEAEQELADLLEKTELEDE' A
#
# COMPACT_ATOMS: atom_id res chain seq x y z
N MET A 1 3.45 -18.05 13.47
CA MET A 1 2.82 -17.30 12.38
C MET A 1 3.43 -17.71 11.06
N ARG A 2 2.58 -18.05 10.11
CA ARG A 2 3.06 -18.38 8.77
C ARG A 2 3.43 -17.12 8.02
N LEU A 3 4.44 -17.21 7.18
CA LEU A 3 4.89 -16.09 6.36
C LEU A 3 3.75 -15.56 5.46
N GLU A 4 2.95 -16.48 4.93
CA GLU A 4 1.79 -16.12 4.09
C GLU A 4 0.80 -15.25 4.82
N ASN A 5 0.54 -15.55 6.09
CA ASN A 5 -0.38 -14.76 6.91
C ASN A 5 0.20 -13.37 7.18
N PHE A 6 1.50 -13.28 7.40
CA PHE A 6 2.18 -12.01 7.60
C PHE A 6 2.02 -11.12 6.36
N PHE A 7 2.28 -11.69 5.17
CA PHE A 7 2.13 -10.93 3.93
C PHE A 7 0.69 -10.46 3.73
N SER A 8 -0.27 -11.32 4.04
CA SER A 8 -1.67 -10.99 3.89
C SER A 8 -2.08 -9.84 4.83
N TYR A 9 -1.66 -9.90 6.08
CA TYR A 9 -1.93 -8.82 7.03
C TYR A 9 -1.30 -7.52 6.61
N TYR A 10 -0.06 -7.56 6.18
CA TYR A 10 0.66 -6.37 5.75
C TYR A 10 0.01 -5.75 4.52
N LYS A 11 -0.36 -6.58 3.55
CA LYS A 11 -1.04 -6.12 2.35
C LYS A 11 -2.36 -5.42 2.69
N ASN A 12 -3.13 -6.02 3.59
CA ASN A 12 -4.40 -5.44 4.02
C ASN A 12 -4.20 -4.11 4.72
N GLU A 13 -3.14 -3.99 5.52
CA GLU A 13 -2.79 -2.74 6.17
C GLU A 13 -2.44 -1.65 5.17
N LEU A 14 -1.68 -2.00 4.14
CA LEU A 14 -1.32 -1.05 3.09
C LEU A 14 -2.56 -0.57 2.34
N LYS A 15 -3.48 -1.48 2.06
CA LYS A 15 -4.74 -1.12 1.41
C LYS A 15 -5.61 -0.22 2.28
N ALA A 16 -5.66 -0.51 3.57
CA ALA A 16 -6.42 0.32 4.51
C ALA A 16 -5.88 1.74 4.54
N ARG A 17 -4.57 1.90 4.53
CA ARG A 17 -3.93 3.21 4.53
C ARG A 17 -4.21 3.96 3.22
N GLN A 18 -4.22 3.25 2.10
CA GLN A 18 -4.58 3.84 0.81
C GLN A 18 -6.01 4.38 0.83
N GLU A 19 -6.95 3.62 1.40
CA GLU A 19 -8.34 4.03 1.48
C GLU A 19 -8.53 5.28 2.33
N VAL A 20 -7.80 5.38 3.44
CA VAL A 20 -7.85 6.58 4.29
C VAL A 20 -7.42 7.82 3.49
N ILE A 21 -6.35 7.70 2.71
CA ILE A 21 -5.86 8.82 1.92
C ILE A 21 -6.83 9.16 0.79
N LYS A 22 -7.36 8.14 0.11
CA LYS A 22 -8.37 8.35 -0.94
C LYS A 22 -9.59 9.09 -0.40
N ASP A 23 -10.08 8.68 0.77
CA ASP A 23 -11.24 9.32 1.38
C ASP A 23 -10.93 10.76 1.75
N ALA A 24 -9.74 11.02 2.26
CA ALA A 24 -9.34 12.38 2.60
C ALA A 24 -9.29 13.28 1.36
N ILE A 25 -8.79 12.75 0.24
CA ILE A 25 -8.74 13.50 -1.01
C ILE A 25 -10.16 13.74 -1.54
N ALA A 26 -11.00 12.71 -1.48
CA ALA A 26 -12.39 12.81 -1.97
C ALA A 26 -13.21 13.82 -1.17
N ASN A 27 -12.92 13.97 0.12
CA ASN A 27 -13.61 14.91 0.99
C ASN A 27 -13.14 16.35 0.83
N GLY A 28 -12.12 16.57 0.01
CA GLY A 28 -11.62 17.89 -0.30
C GLY A 28 -10.33 18.22 0.41
N VAL A 29 -9.40 18.77 -0.33
CA VAL A 29 -8.10 19.19 0.18
C VAL A 29 -7.97 20.69 -0.05
N LYS A 30 -7.59 21.42 1.01
CA LYS A 30 -7.61 22.87 1.01
C LYS A 30 -6.56 23.53 0.12
N ASP A 31 -5.41 22.91 -0.04
CA ASP A 31 -4.33 23.53 -0.78
C ASP A 31 -3.59 22.51 -1.64
N TRP A 32 -2.84 23.03 -2.61
CA TRP A 32 -2.15 22.23 -3.60
C TRP A 32 -1.00 21.40 -3.00
N ASP A 33 -0.28 21.99 -2.05
CA ASP A 33 0.85 21.29 -1.43
C ASP A 33 0.40 20.09 -0.64
N THR A 34 -0.69 20.23 0.12
CA THR A 34 -1.28 19.12 0.86
C THR A 34 -1.76 18.03 -0.09
N TYR A 35 -2.39 18.41 -1.21
CA TYR A 35 -2.83 17.47 -2.22
C TYR A 35 -1.67 16.67 -2.79
N ARG A 36 -0.59 17.36 -3.16
CA ARG A 36 0.61 16.70 -3.70
C ARG A 36 1.23 15.74 -2.69
N TYR A 37 1.26 16.14 -1.43
CA TYR A 37 1.78 15.29 -0.36
C TYR A 37 0.94 14.02 -0.24
N MET A 38 -0.38 14.15 -0.26
CA MET A 38 -1.27 12.99 -0.15
C MET A 38 -1.15 12.05 -1.34
N ILE A 39 -1.05 12.60 -2.54
CA ILE A 39 -0.85 11.80 -3.75
C ILE A 39 0.48 11.03 -3.67
N GLY A 40 1.53 11.69 -3.20
CA GLY A 40 2.82 11.03 -3.02
C GLY A 40 2.76 9.87 -2.04
N ARG A 41 2.06 10.06 -0.93
CA ARG A 41 1.87 9.00 0.05
C ARG A 41 1.07 7.84 -0.52
N TYR A 42 0.00 8.15 -1.25
CA TYR A 42 -0.83 7.13 -1.88
C TYR A 42 0.00 6.31 -2.86
N ASN A 43 0.77 6.97 -3.71
CA ASN A 43 1.61 6.29 -4.68
C ASN A 43 2.68 5.43 -4.00
N GLY A 44 3.28 5.94 -2.92
CA GLY A 44 4.26 5.17 -2.15
C GLY A 44 3.67 3.91 -1.54
N LEU A 45 2.44 3.99 -1.04
CA LEU A 45 1.75 2.82 -0.48
C LEU A 45 1.42 1.81 -1.58
N LYS A 46 1.04 2.27 -2.76
CA LYS A 46 0.79 1.37 -3.89
C LYS A 46 2.07 0.68 -4.34
N GLU A 47 3.18 1.40 -4.38
CA GLU A 47 4.47 0.81 -4.72
C GLU A 47 4.87 -0.24 -3.70
N ALA A 48 4.67 0.04 -2.42
CA ALA A 48 4.97 -0.92 -1.36
C ALA A 48 4.13 -2.19 -1.51
N GLU A 49 2.86 -2.04 -1.86
CA GLU A 49 1.98 -3.18 -2.08
C GLU A 49 2.48 -4.01 -3.27
N GLN A 50 2.89 -3.37 -4.34
CA GLN A 50 3.42 -4.06 -5.51
C GLN A 50 4.73 -4.80 -5.20
N GLU A 51 5.62 -4.14 -4.47
CA GLU A 51 6.88 -4.77 -4.06
C GLU A 51 6.64 -5.98 -3.17
N LEU A 52 5.67 -5.88 -2.28
CA LEU A 52 5.31 -6.98 -1.41
C LEU A 52 4.80 -8.17 -2.22
N ALA A 53 3.94 -7.91 -3.20
CA ALA A 53 3.41 -8.94 -4.08
C ALA A 53 4.53 -9.60 -4.89
N ASP A 54 5.46 -8.80 -5.40
CA ASP A 54 6.60 -9.31 -6.17
C ASP A 54 7.50 -10.18 -5.31
N LEU A 55 7.75 -9.76 -4.07
CA LEU A 55 8.56 -10.54 -3.14
C LEU A 55 7.91 -11.87 -2.78
N LEU A 56 6.60 -11.85 -2.57
CA LEU A 56 5.87 -13.07 -2.26
C LEU A 56 5.93 -14.06 -3.41
N GLU A 57 5.72 -13.58 -4.62
CA GLU A 57 5.81 -14.42 -5.83
C GLU A 57 7.21 -15.02 -5.97
N LYS A 58 8.24 -14.20 -5.78
CA LYS A 58 9.62 -14.65 -5.87
C LYS A 58 9.94 -15.70 -4.80
N THR A 59 9.46 -15.49 -3.59
CA THR A 59 9.66 -16.43 -2.49
C THR A 59 9.00 -17.77 -2.78
N GLU A 60 7.80 -17.75 -3.33
CA GLU A 60 7.09 -18.98 -3.70
C GLU A 60 7.86 -19.76 -4.77
N LEU A 61 8.41 -19.04 -5.75
CA LEU A 61 9.18 -19.69 -6.81
C LEU A 61 10.48 -20.31 -6.29
N GLU A 62 11.10 -19.66 -5.31
CA GLU A 62 12.34 -20.16 -4.72
C GLU A 62 12.14 -21.40 -3.85
N ASP A 63 10.94 -21.55 -3.30
CA ASP A 63 10.61 -22.69 -2.43
C ASP A 63 10.37 -23.97 -3.22
N GLU A 64 10.28 -23.88 -4.52
CA GLU A 64 10.16 -25.05 -5.38
C GLU A 64 11.54 -25.59 -5.72
#